data_839dacd5bf867af00b501f747af424e0
#
_entry.id   839dacd5bf867af00b501f747af424e0
#
_cell.length_a   1.000
_cell.length_b   1.000
_cell.length_c   1.000
_cell.angle_alpha   90.00
_cell.angle_beta   90.00
_cell.angle_gamma   90.00
#
_symmetry.space_group_name_H-M   'P 1'
#
loop_
_entity.id
_entity.type
_entity.pdbx_description
1 polymer ?
#
loop_
_entity_poly.entity_id
_entity_poly.type
_entity_poly.pdbx_seq_one_letter_code
_entity_poly.pdbx_strand_id
1 'polypeptide(L)'
;MKLQEWIDGAFEETETDYTIAGMNILYKKEIEYLKKGVKLLCDKLHPTSVLEFGFGKGWTATEFQEQGIKRHVILEPNKEVYQMALEWKCNYDTDIEILNIFSWDYETDEKFDLVYDDRQQFTLEDDDMHYEQMNKILADGQWYGSYANTVLSKSQDGYPIYFELDNILYAQTLMKYNMPKRFIYNGNS
;
A
#
# COMPACT_ATOMS: atom_id res chain seq x y z
N MET A 1 -6.36 -8.53 -17.45
CA MET A 1 -4.90 -8.55 -17.73
C MET A 1 -4.32 -9.78 -17.08
N LYS A 2 -3.32 -10.42 -17.70
CA LYS A 2 -2.61 -11.53 -17.05
C LYS A 2 -1.53 -10.98 -16.13
N LEU A 3 -1.28 -11.63 -15.00
CA LEU A 3 -0.22 -11.20 -14.06
C LEU A 3 1.15 -11.04 -14.75
N GLN A 4 1.46 -11.91 -15.71
CA GLN A 4 2.72 -11.82 -16.44
C GLN A 4 2.82 -10.55 -17.31
N GLU A 5 1.71 -10.08 -17.86
CA GLU A 5 1.66 -8.82 -18.61
C GLU A 5 1.93 -7.61 -17.70
N TRP A 6 1.52 -7.69 -16.43
CA TRP A 6 1.86 -6.68 -15.43
C TRP A 6 3.34 -6.73 -15.05
N ILE A 7 3.86 -7.92 -14.72
CA ILE A 7 5.25 -8.11 -14.29
C ILE A 7 6.25 -7.55 -15.33
N ASP A 8 5.97 -7.78 -16.63
CA ASP A 8 6.84 -7.41 -17.75
C ASP A 8 6.38 -6.11 -18.45
N GLY A 9 5.29 -5.52 -18.01
CA GLY A 9 4.72 -4.32 -18.63
C GLY A 9 5.59 -3.09 -18.42
N ALA A 10 5.72 -2.28 -19.49
CA ALA A 10 6.41 -1.00 -19.41
C ALA A 10 5.66 -0.01 -18.53
N PHE A 11 6.42 0.73 -17.74
CA PHE A 11 5.91 1.88 -17.00
C PHE A 11 5.91 3.10 -17.92
N GLU A 12 4.75 3.71 -18.08
CA GLU A 12 4.56 4.86 -18.95
C GLU A 12 4.00 6.05 -18.18
N GLU A 13 4.53 7.22 -18.48
CA GLU A 13 4.05 8.49 -17.96
C GLU A 13 3.36 9.26 -19.06
N THR A 14 2.11 9.63 -18.85
CA THR A 14 1.31 10.47 -19.74
C THR A 14 1.24 11.91 -19.18
N GLU A 15 0.49 12.79 -19.84
CA GLU A 15 0.22 14.13 -19.31
C GLU A 15 -0.56 14.09 -17.99
N THR A 16 -1.49 13.14 -17.83
CA THR A 16 -2.46 13.10 -16.72
C THR A 16 -2.27 11.97 -15.74
N ASP A 17 -1.55 10.92 -16.11
CA ASP A 17 -1.49 9.67 -15.33
C ASP A 17 -0.18 8.89 -15.53
N TYR A 18 -0.08 7.81 -14.75
CA TYR A 18 0.93 6.77 -14.90
C TYR A 18 0.25 5.45 -15.21
N THR A 19 0.82 4.67 -16.12
CA THR A 19 0.27 3.38 -16.54
C THR A 19 1.32 2.28 -16.53
N ILE A 20 0.87 1.03 -16.37
CA ILE A 20 1.66 -0.18 -16.61
C ILE A 20 0.85 -1.08 -17.53
N ALA A 21 1.44 -1.52 -18.63
CA ALA A 21 0.76 -2.35 -19.63
C ALA A 21 -0.60 -1.75 -20.08
N GLY A 22 -0.68 -0.43 -20.16
CA GLY A 22 -1.90 0.31 -20.53
C GLY A 22 -2.97 0.39 -19.44
N MET A 23 -2.71 -0.16 -18.25
CA MET A 23 -3.59 0.01 -17.10
C MET A 23 -3.16 1.24 -16.29
N ASN A 24 -4.11 2.12 -15.99
CA ASN A 24 -3.86 3.27 -15.11
C ASN A 24 -3.55 2.78 -13.69
N ILE A 25 -2.43 3.26 -13.14
CA ILE A 25 -2.01 2.98 -11.77
C ILE A 25 -2.14 4.17 -10.84
N LEU A 26 -2.11 5.39 -11.39
CA LEU A 26 -2.23 6.62 -10.62
C LEU A 26 -2.55 7.80 -11.53
N TYR A 27 -3.51 8.62 -11.16
CA TYR A 27 -3.71 9.94 -11.74
C TYR A 27 -2.83 10.99 -11.06
N LYS A 28 -2.15 11.83 -11.84
CA LYS A 28 -1.26 12.87 -11.29
C LYS A 28 -1.94 13.84 -10.33
N LYS A 29 -3.23 14.09 -10.52
CA LYS A 29 -4.05 14.91 -9.61
C LYS A 29 -4.24 14.30 -8.22
N GLU A 30 -3.96 13.01 -8.04
CA GLU A 30 -4.12 12.29 -6.77
C GLU A 30 -2.85 12.30 -5.92
N ILE A 31 -1.70 12.72 -6.47
CA ILE A 31 -0.41 12.69 -5.78
C ILE A 31 -0.44 13.45 -4.46
N GLU A 32 -0.95 14.68 -4.46
CA GLU A 32 -1.03 15.50 -3.24
C GLU A 32 -1.98 14.87 -2.20
N TYR A 33 -3.00 14.17 -2.67
CA TYR A 33 -3.91 13.44 -1.81
C TYR A 33 -3.21 12.25 -1.14
N LEU A 34 -2.44 11.47 -1.91
CA LEU A 34 -1.63 10.37 -1.39
C LEU A 34 -0.68 10.83 -0.28
N LYS A 35 0.10 11.87 -0.55
CA LYS A 35 1.05 12.44 0.40
C LYS A 35 0.37 12.90 1.69
N LYS A 36 -0.73 13.64 1.58
CA LYS A 36 -1.52 14.05 2.75
C LYS A 36 -2.04 12.86 3.55
N GLY A 37 -2.49 11.80 2.87
CA GLY A 37 -2.95 10.57 3.49
C GLY A 37 -1.84 9.93 4.34
N VAL A 38 -0.68 9.69 3.74
CA VAL A 38 0.49 9.13 4.45
C VAL A 38 0.89 10.00 5.64
N LYS A 39 0.97 11.32 5.44
CA LYS A 39 1.30 12.25 6.53
C LYS A 39 0.33 12.13 7.69
N LEU A 40 -0.98 12.09 7.44
CA LEU A 40 -2.00 11.93 8.49
C LEU A 40 -1.86 10.60 9.22
N LEU A 41 -1.54 9.51 8.51
CA LEU A 41 -1.26 8.22 9.12
C LEU A 41 -0.06 8.30 10.07
N CYS A 42 1.03 8.91 9.61
CA CYS A 42 2.23 9.08 10.41
C CYS A 42 2.00 10.01 11.62
N ASP A 43 1.31 11.13 11.44
CA ASP A 43 0.95 12.04 12.54
C ASP A 43 0.10 11.36 13.62
N LYS A 44 -0.73 10.39 13.23
CA LYS A 44 -1.62 9.69 14.15
C LYS A 44 -0.98 8.49 14.83
N LEU A 45 -0.21 7.70 14.09
CA LEU A 45 0.29 6.41 14.53
C LEU A 45 1.75 6.47 15.01
N HIS A 46 2.50 7.47 14.55
CA HIS A 46 3.93 7.61 14.78
C HIS A 46 4.71 6.31 14.47
N PRO A 47 4.48 5.68 13.29
CA PRO A 47 5.13 4.43 12.97
C PRO A 47 6.63 4.65 12.78
N THR A 48 7.43 3.66 13.17
CA THR A 48 8.87 3.61 12.90
C THR A 48 9.21 2.58 11.84
N SER A 49 8.32 1.64 11.60
CA SER A 49 8.44 0.60 10.58
C SER A 49 7.19 0.49 9.73
N VAL A 50 7.38 0.35 8.41
CA VAL A 50 6.30 0.25 7.41
C VAL A 50 6.58 -0.91 6.46
N LEU A 51 5.56 -1.71 6.18
CA LEU A 51 5.49 -2.62 5.05
C LEU A 51 4.53 -2.02 4.03
N GLU A 52 5.02 -1.69 2.83
CA GLU A 52 4.26 -1.05 1.76
C GLU A 52 4.09 -2.02 0.58
N PHE A 53 2.88 -2.10 0.04
CA PHE A 53 2.57 -2.89 -1.16
C PHE A 53 2.33 -1.96 -2.34
N GLY A 54 3.17 -2.11 -3.37
CA GLY A 54 3.23 -1.24 -4.52
C GLY A 54 4.17 -0.05 -4.30
N PHE A 55 5.00 0.24 -5.28
CA PHE A 55 5.88 1.41 -5.26
C PHE A 55 5.38 2.50 -6.22
N GLY A 56 4.88 2.10 -7.39
CA GLY A 56 4.44 3.02 -8.43
C GLY A 56 5.55 3.98 -8.85
N LYS A 57 5.40 5.27 -8.52
CA LYS A 57 6.43 6.31 -8.73
C LYS A 57 7.12 6.74 -7.43
N GLY A 58 6.84 6.06 -6.32
CA GLY A 58 7.44 6.31 -5.01
C GLY A 58 6.93 7.55 -4.28
N TRP A 59 5.73 8.03 -4.59
CA TRP A 59 5.17 9.19 -3.91
C TRP A 59 4.85 8.91 -2.45
N THR A 60 4.22 7.77 -2.16
CA THR A 60 3.91 7.30 -0.81
C THR A 60 5.18 6.92 -0.06
N ALA A 61 6.07 6.17 -0.71
CA ALA A 61 7.35 5.77 -0.15
C ALA A 61 8.22 6.98 0.23
N THR A 62 8.26 8.02 -0.63
CA THR A 62 8.96 9.27 -0.35
C THR A 62 8.38 9.97 0.87
N GLU A 63 7.05 10.10 0.94
CA GLU A 63 6.39 10.73 2.08
C GLU A 63 6.68 9.97 3.38
N PHE A 64 6.65 8.63 3.38
CA PHE A 64 7.04 7.83 4.55
C PHE A 64 8.47 8.14 5.00
N GLN A 65 9.42 8.26 4.07
CA GLN A 65 10.79 8.63 4.42
C GLN A 65 10.90 10.05 4.96
N GLU A 66 10.16 11.02 4.42
CA GLU A 66 10.06 12.39 4.92
C GLU A 66 9.44 12.45 6.32
N GLN A 67 8.55 11.54 6.67
CA GLN A 67 7.99 11.39 8.01
C GLN A 67 8.91 10.64 8.99
N GLY A 68 10.07 10.17 8.55
CA GLY A 68 11.13 9.64 9.41
C GLY A 68 11.03 8.15 9.74
N ILE A 69 10.41 7.36 8.86
CA ILE A 69 10.39 5.90 8.97
C ILE A 69 11.84 5.36 8.99
N LYS A 70 12.11 4.40 9.88
CA LYS A 70 13.43 3.80 10.09
C LYS A 70 13.62 2.49 9.34
N ARG A 71 12.59 1.64 9.34
CA ARG A 71 12.53 0.37 8.62
C ARG A 71 11.40 0.44 7.61
N HIS A 72 11.70 0.25 6.31
CA HIS A 72 10.72 0.30 5.24
C HIS A 72 10.90 -0.89 4.30
N VAL A 73 9.93 -1.78 4.26
CA VAL A 73 9.89 -2.88 3.29
C VAL A 73 8.87 -2.55 2.23
N ILE A 74 9.26 -2.65 0.96
CA ILE A 74 8.41 -2.34 -0.20
C ILE A 74 8.34 -3.58 -1.10
N LEU A 75 7.13 -4.01 -1.42
CA LEU A 75 6.88 -5.11 -2.35
C LEU A 75 6.37 -4.55 -3.68
N GLU A 76 7.15 -4.76 -4.75
CA GLU A 76 6.81 -4.27 -6.09
C GLU A 76 7.02 -5.38 -7.14
N PRO A 77 5.94 -5.96 -7.68
CA PRO A 77 6.04 -7.06 -8.63
C PRO A 77 6.44 -6.67 -10.06
N ASN A 78 6.18 -5.42 -10.49
CA ASN A 78 6.58 -4.98 -11.84
C ASN A 78 8.10 -4.76 -11.89
N LYS A 79 8.75 -5.34 -12.89
CA LYS A 79 10.21 -5.35 -13.00
C LYS A 79 10.81 -3.96 -13.23
N GLU A 80 10.17 -3.15 -14.05
CA GLU A 80 10.67 -1.80 -14.35
C GLU A 80 10.50 -0.88 -13.13
N VAL A 81 9.33 -0.91 -12.51
CA VAL A 81 9.04 -0.15 -11.29
C VAL A 81 9.94 -0.59 -10.13
N TYR A 82 10.23 -1.89 -10.02
CA TYR A 82 11.21 -2.39 -9.05
C TYR A 82 12.60 -1.79 -9.26
N GLN A 83 13.08 -1.67 -10.51
CA GLN A 83 14.37 -1.03 -10.79
C GLN A 83 14.35 0.46 -10.41
N MET A 84 13.25 1.16 -10.70
CA MET A 84 13.06 2.55 -10.27
C MET A 84 13.09 2.67 -8.74
N ALA A 85 12.50 1.73 -8.03
CA ALA A 85 12.51 1.70 -6.56
C ALA A 85 13.92 1.47 -6.00
N LEU A 86 14.74 0.61 -6.62
CA LEU A 86 16.14 0.41 -6.24
C LEU A 86 16.97 1.70 -6.43
N GLU A 87 16.76 2.43 -7.51
CA GLU A 87 17.42 3.72 -7.76
C GLU A 87 16.95 4.77 -6.73
N TRP A 88 15.64 4.84 -6.46
CA TRP A 88 15.07 5.73 -5.46
C TRP A 88 15.64 5.48 -4.07
N LYS A 89 15.80 4.23 -3.65
CA LYS A 89 16.38 3.84 -2.37
C LYS A 89 17.75 4.46 -2.12
N CYS A 90 18.56 4.65 -3.16
CA CYS A 90 19.91 5.22 -3.05
C CYS A 90 19.95 6.66 -2.49
N ASN A 91 18.79 7.33 -2.41
CA ASN A 91 18.69 8.67 -1.83
C ASN A 91 18.56 8.69 -0.30
N TYR A 92 18.46 7.52 0.34
CA TYR A 92 18.17 7.40 1.76
C TYR A 92 19.18 6.50 2.47
N ASP A 93 19.55 6.86 3.70
CA ASP A 93 20.45 6.07 4.59
C ASP A 93 19.67 5.21 5.59
N THR A 94 18.35 5.14 5.48
CA THR A 94 17.47 4.34 6.35
C THR A 94 17.46 2.87 5.92
N ASP A 95 16.97 1.99 6.79
CA ASP A 95 16.86 0.56 6.48
C ASP A 95 15.67 0.29 5.55
N ILE A 96 15.92 0.40 4.24
CA ILE A 96 14.93 0.13 3.20
C ILE A 96 15.25 -1.20 2.52
N GLU A 97 14.26 -2.06 2.42
CA GLU A 97 14.31 -3.30 1.66
C GLU A 97 13.24 -3.28 0.56
N ILE A 98 13.63 -3.66 -0.66
CA ILE A 98 12.71 -3.70 -1.79
C ILE A 98 12.74 -5.09 -2.39
N LEU A 99 11.58 -5.71 -2.55
CA LEU A 99 11.43 -7.07 -3.04
C LEU A 99 10.57 -7.09 -4.31
N ASN A 100 11.06 -7.78 -5.35
CA ASN A 100 10.32 -7.94 -6.60
C ASN A 100 9.39 -9.16 -6.53
N ILE A 101 8.36 -9.06 -5.70
CA ILE A 101 7.37 -10.12 -5.46
C ILE A 101 5.97 -9.52 -5.29
N PHE A 102 4.96 -10.36 -5.43
CA PHE A 102 3.60 -10.02 -5.01
C PHE A 102 3.43 -10.13 -3.50
N SER A 103 2.44 -9.44 -2.96
CA SER A 103 2.15 -9.44 -1.52
C SER A 103 1.76 -10.82 -0.98
N TRP A 104 1.14 -11.66 -1.78
CA TRP A 104 0.77 -13.03 -1.38
C TRP A 104 1.94 -14.02 -1.37
N ASP A 105 3.09 -13.65 -1.97
CA ASP A 105 4.32 -14.45 -1.95
C ASP A 105 5.28 -14.03 -0.82
N TYR A 106 4.93 -12.96 -0.07
CA TYR A 106 5.78 -12.43 0.99
C TYR A 106 5.56 -13.17 2.31
N GLU A 107 6.61 -13.84 2.78
CA GLU A 107 6.62 -14.52 4.07
C GLU A 107 7.57 -13.82 5.03
N THR A 108 7.11 -13.52 6.24
CA THR A 108 7.92 -12.85 7.26
C THR A 108 7.37 -13.10 8.67
N ASP A 109 8.31 -13.18 9.63
CA ASP A 109 8.00 -13.10 11.06
C ASP A 109 8.20 -11.66 11.61
N GLU A 110 8.72 -10.74 10.77
CA GLU A 110 8.89 -9.34 11.12
C GLU A 110 7.53 -8.67 11.36
N LYS A 111 7.48 -7.79 12.35
CA LYS A 111 6.28 -7.04 12.69
C LYS A 111 6.50 -5.56 12.40
N PHE A 112 5.55 -4.97 11.71
CA PHE A 112 5.57 -3.56 11.31
C PHE A 112 4.57 -2.76 12.11
N ASP A 113 4.89 -1.50 12.40
CA ASP A 113 3.95 -0.59 13.08
C ASP A 113 2.76 -0.27 12.15
N LEU A 114 3.02 -0.24 10.85
CA LEU A 114 2.00 0.01 9.82
C LEU A 114 2.24 -0.89 8.60
N VAL A 115 1.18 -1.54 8.13
CA VAL A 115 1.12 -2.14 6.80
C VAL A 115 0.28 -1.25 5.90
N TYR A 116 0.85 -0.79 4.79
CA TYR A 116 0.20 0.14 3.87
C TYR A 116 -0.02 -0.50 2.49
N ASP A 117 -1.28 -0.57 2.08
CA ASP A 117 -1.69 -1.24 0.83
C ASP A 117 -2.01 -0.20 -0.26
N ASP A 118 -1.07 -0.03 -1.17
CA ASP A 118 -1.18 0.80 -2.38
C ASP A 118 -1.04 -0.04 -3.66
N ARG A 119 -1.33 -1.33 -3.56
CA ARG A 119 -1.23 -2.27 -4.68
C ARG A 119 -2.34 -2.11 -5.69
N GLN A 120 -2.04 -2.43 -6.95
CA GLN A 120 -3.05 -2.63 -7.97
C GLN A 120 -3.84 -3.91 -7.71
N GLN A 121 -5.15 -3.83 -7.81
CA GLN A 121 -6.04 -4.99 -7.78
C GLN A 121 -6.25 -5.53 -9.20
N PHE A 122 -6.16 -6.85 -9.37
CA PHE A 122 -6.32 -7.51 -10.68
C PHE A 122 -7.60 -8.33 -10.76
N THR A 123 -7.77 -9.30 -9.86
CA THR A 123 -8.92 -10.19 -9.79
C THR A 123 -9.35 -10.41 -8.33
N LEU A 124 -10.55 -10.97 -8.14
CA LEU A 124 -11.01 -11.35 -6.80
C LEU A 124 -10.18 -12.49 -6.21
N GLU A 125 -9.63 -13.39 -7.06
CA GLU A 125 -8.77 -14.48 -6.61
C GLU A 125 -7.42 -13.94 -6.09
N ASP A 126 -6.83 -12.97 -6.77
CA ASP A 126 -5.61 -12.29 -6.33
C ASP A 126 -5.82 -11.56 -5.00
N ASP A 127 -7.00 -10.93 -4.83
CA ASP A 127 -7.39 -10.31 -3.57
C ASP A 127 -7.55 -11.33 -2.44
N ASP A 128 -8.20 -12.46 -2.70
CA ASP A 128 -8.34 -13.54 -1.71
C ASP A 128 -6.96 -14.04 -1.26
N MET A 129 -6.01 -14.26 -2.18
CA MET A 129 -4.63 -14.67 -1.86
C MET A 129 -3.91 -13.61 -1.03
N HIS A 130 -4.03 -12.34 -1.41
CA HIS A 130 -3.44 -11.23 -0.65
C HIS A 130 -3.98 -11.20 0.78
N TYR A 131 -5.30 -11.26 0.97
CA TYR A 131 -5.89 -11.21 2.29
C TYR A 131 -5.60 -12.44 3.15
N GLU A 132 -5.48 -13.62 2.55
CA GLU A 132 -5.00 -14.81 3.26
C GLU A 132 -3.58 -14.61 3.78
N GLN A 133 -2.70 -13.99 2.99
CA GLN A 133 -1.33 -13.69 3.41
C GLN A 133 -1.31 -12.59 4.48
N MET A 134 -2.12 -11.54 4.35
CA MET A 134 -2.24 -10.50 5.39
C MET A 134 -2.64 -11.09 6.75
N ASN A 135 -3.56 -12.05 6.76
CA ASN A 135 -3.96 -12.72 8.00
C ASN A 135 -2.84 -13.52 8.66
N LYS A 136 -1.80 -13.93 7.92
CA LYS A 136 -0.63 -14.61 8.48
C LYS A 136 0.41 -13.64 9.02
N ILE A 137 0.66 -12.54 8.32
CA ILE A 137 1.74 -11.60 8.67
C ILE A 137 1.31 -10.51 9.66
N LEU A 138 0.03 -10.11 9.65
CA LEU A 138 -0.47 -9.12 10.59
C LEU A 138 -0.65 -9.75 11.99
N ALA A 139 0.06 -9.19 12.95
CA ALA A 139 -0.14 -9.55 14.36
C ALA A 139 -1.28 -8.73 14.97
N ASP A 140 -1.76 -9.23 16.13
CA ASP A 140 -2.73 -8.52 16.93
C ASP A 140 -2.24 -7.11 17.28
N GLY A 141 -3.06 -6.14 17.00
CA GLY A 141 -2.76 -4.75 17.32
C GLY A 141 -1.95 -4.00 16.28
N GLN A 142 -1.53 -4.63 15.19
CA GLN A 142 -0.92 -3.93 14.07
C GLN A 142 -1.94 -3.11 13.27
N TRP A 143 -1.46 -2.00 12.70
CA TRP A 143 -2.27 -1.15 11.85
C TRP A 143 -2.13 -1.54 10.38
N TYR A 144 -3.25 -1.49 9.68
CA TYR A 144 -3.33 -1.63 8.24
C TYR A 144 -4.00 -0.40 7.65
N GLY A 145 -3.33 0.23 6.70
CA GLY A 145 -3.84 1.36 5.93
C GLY A 145 -3.95 1.01 4.46
N SER A 146 -4.86 1.64 3.76
CA SER A 146 -5.04 1.48 2.32
C SER A 146 -5.24 2.84 1.66
N TYR A 147 -4.64 2.99 0.48
CA TYR A 147 -4.79 4.18 -0.34
C TYR A 147 -6.24 4.50 -0.67
N ALA A 148 -6.98 3.49 -1.13
CA ALA A 148 -8.28 3.71 -1.75
C ALA A 148 -9.27 4.51 -0.88
N ASN A 149 -9.06 4.55 0.43
CA ASN A 149 -9.99 5.23 1.33
C ASN A 149 -9.32 5.90 2.54
N THR A 150 -8.00 5.95 2.60
CA THR A 150 -7.28 6.42 3.78
C THR A 150 -7.80 5.76 5.07
N VAL A 151 -8.23 4.51 4.95
CA VAL A 151 -8.84 3.75 6.02
C VAL A 151 -7.76 3.05 6.79
N LEU A 152 -7.76 3.26 8.09
CA LEU A 152 -6.98 2.47 9.02
C LEU A 152 -7.90 1.44 9.67
N SER A 153 -7.49 0.20 9.65
CA SER A 153 -8.04 -0.81 10.51
C SER A 153 -6.94 -1.36 11.40
N LYS A 154 -7.32 -1.74 12.60
CA LYS A 154 -6.42 -2.42 13.51
C LYS A 154 -6.73 -3.91 13.45
N SER A 155 -5.71 -4.75 13.34
CA SER A 155 -5.90 -6.20 13.46
C SER A 155 -6.61 -6.51 14.77
N GLN A 156 -7.65 -7.32 14.74
CA GLN A 156 -8.57 -7.75 15.81
C GLN A 156 -9.74 -6.82 16.15
N ASP A 157 -9.60 -5.51 16.20
CA ASP A 157 -10.70 -4.64 16.65
C ASP A 157 -11.53 -4.06 15.50
N GLY A 158 -11.03 -4.14 14.27
CA GLY A 158 -11.74 -3.85 13.03
C GLY A 158 -12.45 -2.49 12.96
N TYR A 159 -11.95 -1.48 13.65
CA TYR A 159 -12.51 -0.15 13.58
C TYR A 159 -11.87 0.62 12.45
N PRO A 160 -12.60 0.98 11.40
CA PRO A 160 -12.11 1.93 10.42
C PRO A 160 -11.92 3.29 11.10
N ILE A 161 -10.78 3.89 10.84
CA ILE A 161 -10.54 5.26 11.24
C ILE A 161 -10.68 6.11 10.00
N TYR A 162 -11.64 7.00 10.01
CA TYR A 162 -11.94 7.88 8.91
C TYR A 162 -11.14 9.17 9.04
N PHE A 163 -10.58 9.63 7.94
CA PHE A 163 -9.96 10.94 7.86
C PHE A 163 -10.77 11.83 6.94
N GLU A 164 -10.96 13.06 7.34
CA GLU A 164 -11.46 14.11 6.49
C GLU A 164 -10.27 14.85 5.87
N LEU A 165 -10.22 14.86 4.54
CA LEU A 165 -9.25 15.61 3.76
C LEU A 165 -10.00 16.62 2.92
N ASP A 166 -9.67 17.90 3.07
CA ASP A 166 -10.25 19.00 2.30
C ASP A 166 -11.81 19.02 2.33
N ASN A 167 -12.41 18.69 3.49
CA ASN A 167 -13.86 18.54 3.70
C ASN A 167 -14.53 17.41 2.89
N ILE A 168 -13.77 16.47 2.39
CA ILE A 168 -14.29 15.25 1.77
C ILE A 168 -14.08 14.09 2.73
N LEU A 169 -15.17 13.43 3.10
CA LEU A 169 -15.12 12.21 3.90
C LEU A 169 -14.66 11.05 3.01
N TYR A 170 -13.41 10.66 3.15
CA TYR A 170 -12.87 9.51 2.45
C TYR A 170 -12.96 8.29 3.36
N ALA A 171 -14.08 7.63 3.38
CA ALA A 171 -14.14 6.39 4.09
C ALA A 171 -15.30 5.57 3.61
N GLN A 172 -15.05 4.50 3.02
CA GLN A 172 -16.12 3.61 2.61
C GLN A 172 -15.85 2.14 2.88
N THR A 173 -14.69 1.80 3.40
CA THR A 173 -14.34 0.40 3.55
C THR A 173 -14.12 0.04 5.00
N LEU A 174 -14.95 -0.83 5.51
CA LEU A 174 -14.79 -1.45 6.81
C LEU A 174 -14.04 -2.77 6.61
N MET A 175 -12.81 -2.82 7.07
CA MET A 175 -12.04 -4.06 7.08
C MET A 175 -12.09 -4.68 8.45
N LYS A 176 -12.67 -5.88 8.57
CA LYS A 176 -12.64 -6.69 9.79
C LYS A 176 -11.64 -7.82 9.61
N TYR A 177 -10.52 -7.73 10.30
CA TYR A 177 -9.50 -8.77 10.29
C TYR A 177 -9.89 -10.08 10.99
N ASN A 178 -10.98 -10.09 11.77
CA ASN A 178 -11.42 -11.27 12.51
C ASN A 178 -12.26 -12.24 11.71
N MET A 179 -12.37 -12.09 10.41
CA MET A 179 -13.10 -13.08 9.62
C MET A 179 -12.13 -14.08 8.99
N PRO A 180 -12.42 -15.37 9.14
CA PRO A 180 -11.49 -16.42 8.77
C PRO A 180 -11.19 -16.54 7.27
N LYS A 181 -11.66 -15.63 6.41
CA LYS A 181 -11.46 -15.77 4.96
C LYS A 181 -11.57 -14.52 4.09
N ARG A 182 -11.96 -13.32 4.57
CA ARG A 182 -12.12 -12.13 3.72
C ARG A 182 -12.15 -10.86 4.55
N PHE A 183 -11.52 -9.80 4.05
CA PHE A 183 -11.94 -8.45 4.41
C PHE A 183 -13.38 -8.25 3.95
N ILE A 184 -14.26 -7.84 4.85
CA ILE A 184 -15.61 -7.45 4.45
C ILE A 184 -15.55 -6.01 3.99
N TYR A 185 -15.73 -5.86 2.71
CA TYR A 185 -16.00 -4.58 2.09
C TYR A 185 -17.47 -4.25 2.29
N ASN A 186 -17.79 -3.35 3.20
CA ASN A 186 -19.11 -2.75 3.26
C ASN A 186 -19.04 -1.38 2.57
N GLY A 187 -19.12 -1.40 1.24
CA GLY A 187 -19.43 -0.19 0.50
C GLY A 187 -20.84 0.25 0.89
N ASN A 188 -20.97 1.33 1.60
CA ASN A 188 -22.25 2.01 1.66
C ASN A 188 -22.46 2.69 0.32
N SER A 189 -23.34 2.11 -0.49
CA SER A 189 -23.93 2.74 -1.67
C SER A 189 -24.71 3.98 -1.30
#